data_e8ca36d70847a1e8b4b7a44116c0aabf
#
_entry.id   e8ca36d70847a1e8b4b7a44116c0aabf
#
_cell.length_a   1.000
_cell.length_b   1.000
_cell.length_c   1.000
_cell.angle_alpha   90.00
_cell.angle_beta   90.00
_cell.angle_gamma   90.00
#
_symmetry.space_group_name_H-M   'P 1'
#
loop_
_entity.id
_entity.type
_entity.pdbx_description
1 polymer ?
#
loop_
_entity_poly.entity_id
_entity_poly.type
_entity_poly.pdbx_seq_one_letter_code
_entity_poly.pdbx_strand_id
1 'polypeptide(L)'
;MASTLKVDTIAHTGGTTAMTVDSAGRITEPAKPFFHVAGLGSNMNVGTGSDTVIPFSSVVHDVGSNWNTSDHRFTAPVNGIYQFCASVRIDTLDQAANYIRLGLRGEQGTGSAIPTISDFFDLLDPAAYDEDTTYKSFQLSRAIYLTAGNRMRATIRQQGGTSNHSHVDPTGQYTQFSGYLIG
;
A
#
# COMPACT_ATOMS: atom_id res chain seq x y z
N MET A 1 24.03 -40.78 -2.41
CA MET A 1 22.66 -41.00 -1.93
C MET A 1 22.03 -39.64 -1.67
N ALA A 2 20.82 -39.41 -2.15
CA ALA A 2 20.11 -38.18 -1.81
C ALA A 2 19.52 -38.30 -0.40
N SER A 3 19.71 -37.29 0.43
CA SER A 3 19.08 -37.22 1.76
C SER A 3 17.77 -36.45 1.66
N THR A 4 16.71 -36.98 2.26
CA THR A 4 15.39 -36.34 2.31
C THR A 4 15.02 -36.09 3.76
N LEU A 5 14.70 -34.84 4.10
CA LEU A 5 14.08 -34.47 5.37
C LEU A 5 12.56 -34.40 5.18
N LYS A 6 11.79 -35.11 5.97
CA LYS A 6 10.32 -35.08 5.96
C LYS A 6 9.85 -34.43 7.25
N VAL A 7 9.27 -33.25 7.15
CA VAL A 7 8.72 -32.48 8.26
C VAL A 7 7.43 -31.79 7.83
N ASP A 8 6.45 -31.73 8.71
CA ASP A 8 5.20 -31.01 8.47
C ASP A 8 5.29 -29.54 8.93
N THR A 9 6.18 -29.26 9.90
CA THR A 9 6.33 -27.93 10.48
C THR A 9 7.79 -27.62 10.79
N ILE A 10 8.21 -26.40 10.49
CA ILE A 10 9.46 -25.79 10.94
C ILE A 10 9.09 -24.61 11.83
N ALA A 11 9.61 -24.59 13.07
CA ALA A 11 9.28 -23.56 14.04
C ALA A 11 10.54 -23.00 14.72
N HIS A 12 10.43 -21.77 15.23
CA HIS A 12 11.40 -21.19 16.15
C HIS A 12 11.43 -22.01 17.46
N THR A 13 12.55 -22.03 18.18
CA THR A 13 12.71 -22.76 19.47
C THR A 13 11.66 -22.38 20.53
N GLY A 14 11.07 -21.16 20.43
CA GLY A 14 9.95 -20.70 21.25
C GLY A 14 8.57 -21.20 20.81
N GLY A 15 8.50 -22.08 19.80
CA GLY A 15 7.26 -22.70 19.32
C GLY A 15 6.52 -21.95 18.22
N THR A 16 6.94 -20.73 17.84
CA THR A 16 6.31 -19.99 16.73
C THR A 16 6.59 -20.67 15.40
N THR A 17 5.54 -21.04 14.68
CA THR A 17 5.65 -21.69 13.37
C THR A 17 6.18 -20.70 12.32
N ALA A 18 7.31 -21.06 11.71
CA ALA A 18 7.88 -20.32 10.59
C ALA A 18 7.32 -20.80 9.25
N MET A 19 7.17 -22.13 9.11
CA MET A 19 6.76 -22.77 7.87
C MET A 19 5.97 -24.04 8.14
N THR A 20 4.95 -24.32 7.33
CA THR A 20 4.27 -25.63 7.31
C THR A 20 4.30 -26.22 5.91
N VAL A 21 4.32 -27.55 5.83
CA VAL A 21 4.17 -28.31 4.59
C VAL A 21 2.90 -29.12 4.71
N ASP A 22 1.93 -28.88 3.85
CA ASP A 22 0.67 -29.62 3.86
C ASP A 22 0.80 -31.00 3.18
N SER A 23 -0.25 -31.80 3.24
CA SER A 23 -0.28 -33.16 2.66
C SER A 23 -0.13 -33.19 1.14
N ALA A 24 -0.32 -32.06 0.45
CA ALA A 24 -0.10 -31.88 -0.99
C ALA A 24 1.31 -31.33 -1.30
N GLY A 25 2.18 -31.14 -0.29
CA GLY A 25 3.53 -30.62 -0.44
C GLY A 25 3.60 -29.10 -0.62
N ARG A 26 2.52 -28.35 -0.34
CA ARG A 26 2.52 -26.88 -0.43
C ARG A 26 3.08 -26.28 0.86
N ILE A 27 3.87 -25.23 0.68
CA ILE A 27 4.49 -24.49 1.78
C ILE A 27 3.64 -23.28 2.12
N THR A 28 3.39 -23.05 3.41
CA THR A 28 2.84 -21.79 3.92
C THR A 28 3.77 -21.19 4.97
N GLU A 29 3.84 -19.84 5.00
CA GLU A 29 4.65 -19.05 5.93
C GLU A 29 3.70 -18.17 6.77
N PRO A 30 3.04 -18.73 7.81
CA PRO A 30 1.95 -18.06 8.52
C PRO A 30 2.38 -16.82 9.30
N ALA A 31 3.67 -16.66 9.60
CA ALA A 31 4.22 -15.49 10.27
C ALA A 31 4.80 -14.44 9.29
N LYS A 32 4.76 -14.68 7.99
CA LYS A 32 5.31 -13.75 7.00
C LYS A 32 4.44 -12.49 6.93
N PRO A 33 5.01 -11.28 7.15
CA PRO A 33 4.25 -10.05 7.13
C PRO A 33 3.53 -9.84 5.80
N PHE A 34 2.23 -9.62 5.88
CA PHE A 34 1.36 -9.32 4.75
C PHE A 34 0.20 -8.45 5.22
N PHE A 35 -0.17 -7.45 4.44
CA PHE A 35 -1.42 -6.72 4.65
C PHE A 35 -2.13 -6.47 3.33
N HIS A 36 -3.45 -6.36 3.40
CA HIS A 36 -4.32 -5.90 2.34
C HIS A 36 -5.44 -5.07 2.95
N VAL A 37 -5.55 -3.83 2.51
CA VAL A 37 -6.58 -2.88 2.90
C VAL A 37 -7.30 -2.36 1.68
N ALA A 38 -8.58 -2.08 1.81
CA ALA A 38 -9.43 -1.72 0.68
C ALA A 38 -10.52 -0.72 1.08
N GLY A 39 -10.98 0.03 0.11
CA GLY A 39 -12.06 0.98 0.26
C GLY A 39 -11.76 2.13 1.22
N LEU A 40 -12.60 3.15 1.14
CA LEU A 40 -12.59 4.31 2.02
C LEU A 40 -13.96 4.40 2.71
N GLY A 41 -14.05 5.11 3.82
CA GLY A 41 -15.33 5.32 4.51
C GLY A 41 -16.32 6.18 3.72
N SER A 42 -15.81 7.03 2.82
CA SER A 42 -16.55 7.90 1.91
C SER A 42 -15.66 8.36 0.77
N ASN A 43 -16.23 9.02 -0.24
CA ASN A 43 -15.44 9.69 -1.28
C ASN A 43 -14.38 10.59 -0.64
N MET A 44 -13.16 10.52 -1.16
CA MET A 44 -12.07 11.37 -0.71
C MET A 44 -11.81 12.45 -1.77
N ASN A 45 -12.03 13.70 -1.41
CA ASN A 45 -11.68 14.82 -2.26
C ASN A 45 -10.16 14.94 -2.37
N VAL A 46 -9.66 15.14 -3.58
CA VAL A 46 -8.24 15.38 -3.84
C VAL A 46 -7.95 16.88 -3.78
N GLY A 47 -7.28 17.31 -2.71
CA GLY A 47 -6.86 18.70 -2.55
C GLY A 47 -5.67 19.04 -3.45
N THR A 48 -5.51 20.34 -3.76
CA THR A 48 -4.39 20.83 -4.58
C THR A 48 -3.16 21.15 -3.73
N GLY A 49 -1.97 20.94 -4.30
CA GLY A 49 -0.71 21.48 -3.79
C GLY A 49 0.01 20.63 -2.73
N SER A 50 -0.64 19.63 -2.09
CA SER A 50 -0.02 18.78 -1.07
C SER A 50 -0.37 17.31 -1.24
N ASP A 51 0.52 16.43 -0.74
CA ASP A 51 0.22 14.99 -0.68
C ASP A 51 -0.79 14.72 0.44
N THR A 52 -1.86 14.03 0.09
CA THR A 52 -2.89 13.60 1.03
C THR A 52 -2.82 12.08 1.20
N VAL A 53 -2.84 11.61 2.44
CA VAL A 53 -2.86 10.17 2.75
C VAL A 53 -4.19 9.59 2.32
N ILE A 54 -4.18 8.44 1.66
CA ILE A 54 -5.40 7.72 1.28
C ILE A 54 -5.88 6.94 2.52
N PRO A 55 -7.08 7.26 3.06
CA PRO A 55 -7.57 6.73 4.32
C PRO A 55 -8.30 5.40 4.14
N PHE A 56 -7.57 4.33 3.80
CA PHE A 56 -8.17 2.99 3.68
C PHE A 56 -8.85 2.58 4.98
N SER A 57 -10.12 2.17 4.87
CA SER A 57 -11.00 1.91 6.03
C SER A 57 -11.22 0.44 6.32
N SER A 58 -11.13 -0.44 5.31
CA SER A 58 -11.37 -1.87 5.46
C SER A 58 -10.05 -2.65 5.48
N VAL A 59 -9.75 -3.32 6.59
CA VAL A 59 -8.65 -4.28 6.68
C VAL A 59 -9.17 -5.63 6.22
N VAL A 60 -8.72 -6.07 5.03
CA VAL A 60 -9.09 -7.38 4.46
C VAL A 60 -8.23 -8.48 5.06
N HIS A 61 -6.92 -8.24 5.11
CA HIS A 61 -5.94 -9.12 5.73
C HIS A 61 -4.84 -8.29 6.39
N ASP A 62 -4.35 -8.74 7.55
CA ASP A 62 -3.20 -8.14 8.22
C ASP A 62 -2.51 -9.21 9.09
N VAL A 63 -1.49 -9.85 8.53
CA VAL A 63 -0.68 -10.84 9.25
C VAL A 63 0.34 -10.11 10.12
N GLY A 64 0.17 -10.26 11.44
CA GLY A 64 1.03 -9.66 12.44
C GLY A 64 0.56 -8.30 12.96
N SER A 65 -0.65 -7.83 12.55
CA SER A 65 -1.23 -6.54 13.00
C SER A 65 -0.29 -5.35 12.74
N ASN A 66 0.23 -5.29 11.53
CA ASN A 66 1.23 -4.28 11.12
C ASN A 66 0.60 -3.06 10.43
N TRP A 67 -0.71 -3.09 10.15
CA TRP A 67 -1.46 -1.97 9.61
C TRP A 67 -2.11 -1.15 10.73
N ASN A 68 -1.90 0.16 10.70
CA ASN A 68 -2.55 1.08 11.62
C ASN A 68 -3.68 1.84 10.90
N THR A 69 -4.92 1.60 11.34
CA THR A 69 -6.13 2.23 10.76
C THR A 69 -6.30 3.70 11.14
N SER A 70 -5.63 4.18 12.18
CA SER A 70 -5.76 5.58 12.62
C SER A 70 -4.88 6.53 11.84
N ASP A 71 -3.70 6.08 11.39
CA ASP A 71 -2.76 6.89 10.61
C ASP A 71 -2.53 6.36 9.18
N HIS A 72 -3.26 5.27 8.83
CA HIS A 72 -3.29 4.65 7.50
C HIS A 72 -1.88 4.27 6.99
N ARG A 73 -1.13 3.55 7.83
CA ARG A 73 0.24 3.12 7.56
C ARG A 73 0.47 1.66 7.88
N PHE A 74 1.28 1.03 7.06
CA PHE A 74 1.94 -0.22 7.38
C PHE A 74 3.24 0.08 8.12
N THR A 75 3.56 -0.69 9.17
CA THR A 75 4.85 -0.65 9.87
C THR A 75 5.60 -1.95 9.63
N ALA A 76 6.81 -1.87 9.09
CA ALA A 76 7.64 -3.05 8.86
C ALA A 76 8.06 -3.71 10.20
N PRO A 77 7.65 -4.95 10.50
CA PRO A 77 8.02 -5.61 11.75
C PRO A 77 9.46 -6.12 11.76
N VAL A 78 10.05 -6.36 10.59
CA VAL A 78 11.41 -6.86 10.40
C VAL A 78 12.10 -6.12 9.27
N ASN A 79 13.44 -6.17 9.26
CA ASN A 79 14.23 -5.69 8.12
C ASN A 79 13.98 -6.59 6.92
N GLY A 80 13.85 -6.02 5.73
CA GLY A 80 13.69 -6.81 4.52
C GLY A 80 13.19 -6.02 3.32
N ILE A 81 13.09 -6.70 2.20
CA ILE A 81 12.51 -6.17 0.97
C ILE A 81 11.00 -6.48 0.99
N TYR A 82 10.21 -5.44 0.91
CA TYR A 82 8.75 -5.52 0.83
C TYR A 82 8.26 -5.13 -0.54
N GLN A 83 7.32 -5.91 -1.08
CA GLN A 83 6.56 -5.53 -2.27
C GLN A 83 5.32 -4.78 -1.82
N PHE A 84 5.10 -3.59 -2.37
CA PHE A 84 3.89 -2.80 -2.18
C PHE A 84 3.15 -2.63 -3.50
N CYS A 85 1.83 -2.64 -3.43
CA CYS A 85 0.96 -2.39 -4.56
C CYS A 85 -0.22 -1.52 -4.12
N ALA A 86 -0.39 -0.37 -4.75
CA ALA A 86 -1.54 0.50 -4.58
C ALA A 86 -2.31 0.62 -5.88
N SER A 87 -3.63 0.54 -5.82
CA SER A 87 -4.55 0.82 -6.91
C SER A 87 -5.61 1.79 -6.42
N VAL A 88 -5.89 2.83 -7.18
CA VAL A 88 -6.95 3.79 -6.88
C VAL A 88 -7.70 4.15 -8.16
N ARG A 89 -9.01 4.40 -8.05
CA ARG A 89 -9.79 5.02 -9.10
C ARG A 89 -10.07 6.47 -8.73
N ILE A 90 -9.82 7.37 -9.65
CA ILE A 90 -10.24 8.76 -9.55
C ILE A 90 -11.53 8.92 -10.33
N ASP A 91 -12.53 9.47 -9.67
CA ASP A 91 -13.78 9.90 -10.28
C ASP A 91 -13.70 11.41 -10.53
N THR A 92 -14.23 11.86 -11.65
CA THR A 92 -14.16 13.28 -12.07
C THR A 92 -12.73 13.84 -12.09
N LEU A 93 -11.86 13.22 -12.89
CA LEU A 93 -10.50 13.71 -13.09
C LEU A 93 -10.53 15.12 -13.68
N ASP A 94 -9.99 16.10 -12.94
CA ASP A 94 -9.94 17.50 -13.33
C ASP A 94 -8.93 17.71 -14.47
N GLN A 95 -9.41 17.97 -15.68
CA GLN A 95 -8.59 18.24 -16.88
C GLN A 95 -7.72 19.51 -16.73
N ALA A 96 -8.15 20.47 -15.91
CA ALA A 96 -7.39 21.69 -15.67
C ALA A 96 -6.21 21.50 -14.67
N ALA A 97 -6.06 20.33 -14.07
CA ALA A 97 -4.92 20.04 -13.21
C ALA A 97 -3.64 19.89 -14.04
N ASN A 98 -2.52 20.38 -13.51
CA ASN A 98 -1.21 20.21 -14.14
C ASN A 98 -0.76 18.76 -14.09
N TYR A 99 -1.06 18.06 -12.99
CA TYR A 99 -0.87 16.63 -12.83
C TYR A 99 -1.66 16.10 -11.65
N ILE A 100 -1.95 14.80 -11.70
CA ILE A 100 -2.35 13.99 -10.53
C ILE A 100 -1.34 12.87 -10.35
N ARG A 101 -0.94 12.58 -9.11
CA ARG A 101 -0.01 11.50 -8.82
C ARG A 101 -0.50 10.60 -7.70
N LEU A 102 -0.36 9.29 -7.89
CA LEU A 102 -0.42 8.28 -6.85
C LEU A 102 0.99 8.06 -6.31
N GLY A 103 1.17 8.08 -4.99
CA GLY A 103 2.47 7.93 -4.34
C GLY A 103 2.52 6.76 -3.35
N LEU A 104 3.70 6.15 -3.24
CA LEU A 104 4.09 5.26 -2.15
C LEU A 104 5.18 5.96 -1.36
N ARG A 105 4.86 6.39 -0.14
CA ARG A 105 5.77 7.14 0.73
C ARG A 105 6.24 6.30 1.88
N GLY A 106 7.56 6.07 1.93
CA GLY A 106 8.25 5.44 3.05
C GLY A 106 8.69 6.47 4.07
N GLU A 107 8.50 6.17 5.34
CA GLU A 107 8.77 7.08 6.46
C GLU A 107 9.54 6.37 7.57
N GLN A 108 10.45 7.09 8.23
CA GLN A 108 11.26 6.55 9.32
C GLN A 108 10.73 7.01 10.67
N GLY A 109 10.46 6.04 11.58
CA GLY A 109 10.09 6.33 12.96
C GLY A 109 8.65 6.79 13.15
N THR A 110 8.37 7.33 14.34
CA THR A 110 7.06 7.80 14.82
C THR A 110 7.17 9.22 15.31
N GLY A 111 6.21 10.10 15.00
CA GLY A 111 6.21 11.48 15.47
C GLY A 111 5.68 12.45 14.43
N SER A 112 5.67 13.76 14.78
CA SER A 112 5.11 14.81 13.92
C SER A 112 6.02 15.17 12.74
N ALA A 113 7.34 15.05 12.91
CA ALA A 113 8.34 15.28 11.86
C ALA A 113 8.94 13.93 11.45
N ILE A 114 8.25 13.23 10.55
CA ILE A 114 8.68 11.91 10.09
C ILE A 114 9.49 12.08 8.82
N PRO A 115 10.81 11.77 8.84
CA PRO A 115 11.62 11.82 7.63
C PRO A 115 11.08 10.87 6.57
N THR A 116 10.97 11.36 5.34
CA THR A 116 10.70 10.51 4.17
C THR A 116 11.97 9.76 3.82
N ILE A 117 11.90 8.43 3.76
CA ILE A 117 13.02 7.56 3.36
C ILE A 117 12.93 7.15 1.88
N SER A 118 11.72 7.18 1.33
CA SER A 118 11.45 6.90 -0.07
C SER A 118 10.15 7.57 -0.48
N ASP A 119 10.07 8.06 -1.72
CA ASP A 119 8.87 8.64 -2.29
C ASP A 119 8.82 8.25 -3.77
N PHE A 120 7.96 7.27 -4.08
CA PHE A 120 7.75 6.77 -5.43
C PHE A 120 6.35 7.16 -5.87
N PHE A 121 6.21 7.59 -7.10
CA PHE A 121 4.91 7.97 -7.64
C PHE A 121 4.73 7.56 -9.10
N ASP A 122 3.46 7.38 -9.46
CA ASP A 122 2.97 7.36 -10.82
C ASP A 122 2.24 8.68 -11.07
N LEU A 123 2.52 9.31 -12.20
CA LEU A 123 2.07 10.65 -12.53
C LEU A 123 1.27 10.63 -13.82
N LEU A 124 0.12 11.27 -13.79
CA LEU A 124 -0.74 11.49 -14.94
C LEU A 124 -0.80 12.99 -15.26
N ASP A 125 -0.74 13.32 -16.54
CA ASP A 125 -1.05 14.63 -17.08
C ASP A 125 -2.54 14.65 -17.51
N PRO A 126 -3.45 15.31 -16.75
CA PRO A 126 -4.85 15.39 -17.13
C PRO A 126 -5.11 16.22 -18.40
N ALA A 127 -4.20 17.15 -18.73
CA ALA A 127 -4.33 17.97 -19.95
C ALA A 127 -4.19 17.14 -21.25
N ALA A 128 -3.78 15.87 -21.15
CA ALA A 128 -3.80 14.93 -22.28
C ALA A 128 -5.22 14.50 -22.70
N TYR A 129 -6.25 14.86 -21.92
CA TYR A 129 -7.66 14.59 -22.21
C TYR A 129 -8.35 15.87 -22.69
N ASP A 130 -9.35 15.73 -23.58
CA ASP A 130 -10.08 16.87 -24.13
C ASP A 130 -11.10 17.48 -23.15
N GLU A 131 -11.49 16.69 -22.13
CA GLU A 131 -12.47 17.06 -21.10
C GLU A 131 -12.21 16.31 -19.78
N ASP A 132 -12.95 16.68 -18.72
CA ASP A 132 -12.91 15.97 -17.47
C ASP A 132 -13.30 14.50 -17.65
N THR A 133 -12.43 13.62 -17.19
CA THR A 133 -12.62 12.17 -17.32
C THR A 133 -13.38 11.63 -16.12
N THR A 134 -14.50 10.94 -16.37
CA THR A 134 -15.36 10.42 -15.29
C THR A 134 -14.65 9.39 -14.44
N TYR A 135 -13.85 8.48 -15.04
CA TYR A 135 -13.15 7.44 -14.32
C TYR A 135 -11.72 7.26 -14.82
N LYS A 136 -10.76 7.29 -13.91
CA LYS A 136 -9.36 7.00 -14.21
C LYS A 136 -8.74 6.17 -13.10
N SER A 137 -8.19 5.01 -13.46
CA SER A 137 -7.46 4.15 -12.51
C SER A 137 -5.95 4.40 -12.59
N PHE A 138 -5.31 4.40 -11.42
CA PHE A 138 -3.87 4.42 -11.23
C PHE A 138 -3.43 3.15 -10.53
N GLN A 139 -2.24 2.67 -10.86
CA GLN A 139 -1.60 1.56 -10.17
C GLN A 139 -0.12 1.84 -9.99
N LEU A 140 0.37 1.63 -8.78
CA LEU A 140 1.78 1.78 -8.47
C LEU A 140 2.26 0.57 -7.68
N SER A 141 3.32 -0.06 -8.17
CA SER A 141 3.92 -1.23 -7.55
C SER A 141 5.43 -1.05 -7.44
N ARG A 142 6.00 -1.29 -6.24
CA ARG A 142 7.44 -1.14 -5.96
C ARG A 142 7.92 -2.14 -4.91
N ALA A 143 9.11 -2.66 -5.14
CA ALA A 143 9.87 -3.38 -4.13
C ALA A 143 10.78 -2.39 -3.40
N ILE A 144 10.70 -2.34 -2.07
CA ILE A 144 11.38 -1.33 -1.26
C ILE A 144 11.98 -2.01 -0.03
N TYR A 145 13.26 -1.74 0.24
CA TYR A 145 13.89 -2.18 1.49
C TYR A 145 13.43 -1.29 2.65
N LEU A 146 12.90 -1.91 3.70
CA LEU A 146 12.55 -1.25 4.95
C LEU A 146 13.33 -1.88 6.11
N THR A 147 13.76 -1.06 7.05
CA THR A 147 14.19 -1.53 8.37
C THR A 147 12.98 -1.63 9.30
N ALA A 148 13.08 -2.51 10.31
CA ALA A 148 12.02 -2.64 11.31
C ALA A 148 11.67 -1.29 11.93
N GLY A 149 10.38 -1.01 12.06
CA GLY A 149 9.84 0.27 12.52
C GLY A 149 9.65 1.34 11.42
N ASN A 150 10.21 1.16 10.23
CA ASN A 150 9.89 2.01 9.10
C ASN A 150 8.47 1.77 8.61
N ARG A 151 7.86 2.81 8.06
CA ARG A 151 6.46 2.80 7.67
C ARG A 151 6.27 3.10 6.20
N MET A 152 5.15 2.59 5.64
CA MET A 152 4.73 2.83 4.27
C MET A 152 3.27 3.23 4.22
N ARG A 153 2.94 4.21 3.39
CA ARG A 153 1.58 4.64 3.10
C ARG A 153 1.38 4.97 1.63
N ALA A 154 0.15 4.92 1.18
CA ALA A 154 -0.23 5.45 -0.12
C ALA A 154 -0.72 6.90 0.01
N THR A 155 -0.37 7.74 -0.95
CA THR A 155 -0.74 9.16 -1.01
C THR A 155 -1.27 9.51 -2.38
N ILE A 156 -2.11 10.53 -2.42
CA ILE A 156 -2.59 11.13 -3.67
C ILE A 156 -2.34 12.64 -3.63
N ARG A 157 -2.03 13.23 -4.77
CA ARG A 157 -1.87 14.68 -4.92
C ARG A 157 -2.40 15.13 -6.27
N GLN A 158 -3.13 16.22 -6.27
CA GLN A 158 -3.40 17.04 -7.45
C GLN A 158 -2.55 18.31 -7.40
N GLN A 159 -2.01 18.75 -8.52
CA GLN A 159 -1.33 20.03 -8.65
C GLN A 159 -2.04 20.88 -9.68
N GLY A 160 -2.43 22.08 -9.28
CA GLY A 160 -3.25 22.96 -10.15
C GLY A 160 -4.69 22.48 -10.29
N GLY A 161 -5.43 23.10 -11.17
CA GLY A 161 -6.86 22.85 -11.40
C GLY A 161 -7.76 23.32 -10.25
N THR A 162 -8.97 22.78 -10.19
CA THR A 162 -9.96 23.10 -9.17
C THR A 162 -9.78 22.18 -7.95
N SER A 163 -9.56 22.77 -6.79
CA SER A 163 -9.42 21.98 -5.55
C SER A 163 -10.70 21.21 -5.24
N ASN A 164 -10.54 19.94 -4.82
CA ASN A 164 -11.64 19.03 -4.49
C ASN A 164 -12.58 18.69 -5.68
N HIS A 165 -12.14 18.92 -6.92
CA HIS A 165 -12.89 18.49 -8.10
C HIS A 165 -12.71 17.00 -8.35
N SER A 166 -11.47 16.50 -8.31
CA SER A 166 -11.20 15.08 -8.41
C SER A 166 -11.47 14.36 -7.08
N HIS A 167 -11.99 13.14 -7.16
CA HIS A 167 -12.31 12.31 -5.99
C HIS A 167 -11.68 10.92 -6.11
N VAL A 168 -11.16 10.38 -5.02
CA VAL A 168 -10.82 8.95 -4.94
C VAL A 168 -12.08 8.17 -4.63
N ASP A 169 -12.39 7.18 -5.49
CA ASP A 169 -13.53 6.28 -5.30
C ASP A 169 -13.39 5.45 -4.01
N PRO A 170 -14.44 5.39 -3.18
CA PRO A 170 -14.37 4.70 -1.89
C PRO A 170 -14.51 3.18 -2.00
N THR A 171 -14.87 2.65 -3.17
CA THR A 171 -15.20 1.23 -3.34
C THR A 171 -13.94 0.37 -3.28
N GLY A 172 -13.93 -0.64 -2.44
CA GLY A 172 -12.78 -1.53 -2.24
C GLY A 172 -12.38 -2.35 -3.47
N GLN A 173 -13.25 -2.45 -4.48
CA GLN A 173 -12.89 -3.09 -5.76
C GLN A 173 -11.89 -2.28 -6.59
N TYR A 174 -11.88 -0.95 -6.43
CA TYR A 174 -11.07 -0.04 -7.24
C TYR A 174 -9.95 0.62 -6.44
N THR A 175 -10.14 0.77 -5.12
CA THR A 175 -9.22 1.49 -4.24
C THR A 175 -8.70 0.53 -3.19
N GLN A 176 -7.42 0.13 -3.33
CA GLN A 176 -6.78 -0.92 -2.53
C GLN A 176 -5.31 -0.59 -2.30
N PHE A 177 -4.78 -1.09 -1.18
CA PHE A 177 -3.35 -1.05 -0.89
C PHE A 177 -2.93 -2.34 -0.19
N SER A 178 -1.85 -2.92 -0.64
CA SER A 178 -1.32 -4.16 -0.07
C SER A 178 0.20 -4.14 -0.03
N GLY A 179 0.76 -5.00 0.81
CA GLY A 179 2.19 -5.23 0.83
C GLY A 179 2.54 -6.52 1.56
N TYR A 180 3.69 -7.08 1.19
CA TYR A 180 4.20 -8.30 1.81
C TYR A 180 5.71 -8.35 1.78
N LEU A 181 6.30 -9.06 2.74
CA LEU A 181 7.73 -9.33 2.79
C LEU A 181 8.12 -10.29 1.66
N ILE A 182 9.11 -9.91 0.85
CA ILE A 182 9.71 -10.81 -0.14
C ILE A 182 10.80 -11.66 0.55
N GLY A 183 11.72 -10.99 1.24
CA GLY A 183 12.88 -11.61 1.90
C GLY A 183 13.80 -10.59 2.57
#